data_68d1932c69f358d91be139dab7132dae
#
_entry.id   68d1932c69f358d91be139dab7132dae
#
_cell.length_a   1.000
_cell.length_b   1.000
_cell.length_c   1.000
_cell.angle_alpha   90.00
_cell.angle_beta   90.00
_cell.angle_gamma   90.00
#
_symmetry.space_group_name_H-M   'P 1'
#
loop_
_entity.id
_entity.type
_entity.pdbx_description
1 polymer ?
#
loop_
_entity_poly.entity_id
_entity_poly.type
_entity_poly.pdbx_seq_one_letter_code
_entity_poly.pdbx_strand_id
1 'polypeptide(L)'
;GSPDTFQKFYADLEMYANTFNGTDPQSYLANLLCDKAPSPASQWQGENISRFCSAEYDALHAQLATTADAGERASIARQLNDMAVAEGAMIPLVHRGRLSAHANTLGGVVLNVWDSELWNAADWHRLK
;
A
#
# COMPACT_ATOMS: atom_id res chain seq x y z
N GLY A 1 9.60 -0.10 10.93
CA GLY A 1 9.57 -1.02 12.05
C GLY A 1 10.86 -1.81 12.15
N SER A 2 11.11 -2.41 13.30
CA SER A 2 12.27 -3.29 13.43
C SER A 2 12.04 -4.56 12.58
N PRO A 3 13.03 -5.02 11.80
CA PRO A 3 12.93 -6.29 11.10
C PRO A 3 12.73 -7.49 12.03
N ASP A 4 12.88 -7.30 13.33
CA ASP A 4 12.64 -8.31 14.34
C ASP A 4 11.18 -8.45 14.75
N THR A 5 10.28 -7.64 14.20
CA THR A 5 8.85 -7.70 14.52
C THR A 5 8.09 -8.60 13.54
N PHE A 6 7.51 -8.04 12.49
CA PHE A 6 6.61 -8.76 11.57
C PHE A 6 7.31 -9.38 10.37
N GLN A 7 8.44 -8.84 9.92
CA GLN A 7 9.15 -9.35 8.73
C GLN A 7 9.80 -10.72 8.95
N LYS A 8 10.03 -11.12 10.20
CA LYS A 8 10.54 -12.44 10.55
C LYS A 8 9.46 -13.49 10.85
N PHE A 9 8.21 -13.14 10.77
CA PHE A 9 7.11 -14.08 10.88
C PHE A 9 7.00 -14.79 12.24
N TYR A 10 7.06 -14.02 13.31
CA TYR A 10 6.94 -14.57 14.67
C TYR A 10 5.49 -14.78 15.14
N ALA A 11 4.51 -14.30 14.38
CA ALA A 11 3.10 -14.45 14.70
C ALA A 11 2.33 -15.12 13.56
N ASP A 12 1.32 -15.91 13.90
CA ASP A 12 0.44 -16.55 12.92
C ASP A 12 -0.52 -15.55 12.27
N LEU A 13 -0.81 -14.46 12.97
CA LEU A 13 -1.70 -13.39 12.51
C LEU A 13 -1.17 -12.04 12.95
N GLU A 14 -1.04 -11.12 12.02
CA GLU A 14 -0.56 -9.77 12.29
C GLU A 14 -1.53 -8.72 11.75
N MET A 15 -1.72 -7.65 12.52
CA MET A 15 -2.51 -6.51 12.09
C MET A 15 -1.62 -5.29 11.89
N TYR A 16 -1.67 -4.70 10.71
CA TYR A 16 -0.90 -3.51 10.39
C TYR A 16 -1.68 -2.59 9.44
N ALA A 17 -1.23 -1.34 9.34
CA ALA A 17 -1.74 -0.40 8.36
C ALA A 17 -0.73 -0.26 7.22
N ASN A 18 -1.21 -0.38 6.00
CA ASN A 18 -0.43 -0.10 4.81
C ASN A 18 -0.97 1.15 4.12
N THR A 19 -0.08 1.94 3.56
CA THR A 19 -0.43 3.14 2.78
C THR A 19 0.28 3.03 1.44
N PHE A 20 -0.47 3.16 0.37
CA PHE A 20 0.10 3.24 -0.97
C PHE A 20 -0.03 4.66 -1.53
N ASN A 21 0.89 5.03 -2.38
CA ASN A 21 0.91 6.32 -3.04
C ASN A 21 0.29 6.22 -4.44
N GLY A 22 -0.54 7.20 -4.76
CA GLY A 22 -1.19 7.27 -6.07
C GLY A 22 -2.58 6.65 -6.13
N THR A 23 -3.16 6.65 -7.31
CA THR A 23 -4.53 6.21 -7.60
C THR A 23 -4.58 4.87 -8.31
N ASP A 24 -3.44 4.39 -8.82
CA ASP A 24 -3.33 3.11 -9.50
C ASP A 24 -2.96 2.02 -8.48
N PRO A 25 -3.72 0.93 -8.38
CA PRO A 25 -3.48 -0.13 -7.40
C PRO A 25 -2.25 -1.00 -7.71
N GLN A 26 -1.62 -0.87 -8.87
CA GLN A 26 -0.51 -1.71 -9.29
C GLN A 26 0.63 -1.75 -8.27
N SER A 27 1.04 -0.58 -7.75
CA SER A 27 2.13 -0.48 -6.79
C SER A 27 1.79 -1.16 -5.45
N TYR A 28 0.54 -1.08 -5.03
CA TYR A 28 0.08 -1.78 -3.83
C TYR A 28 0.04 -3.30 -4.01
N LEU A 29 -0.48 -3.75 -5.15
CA LEU A 29 -0.55 -5.17 -5.49
C LEU A 29 0.84 -5.80 -5.68
N ALA A 30 1.82 -5.01 -6.10
CA ALA A 30 3.21 -5.45 -6.20
C ALA A 30 3.81 -5.90 -4.86
N ASN A 31 3.28 -5.42 -3.73
CA ASN A 31 3.74 -5.80 -2.40
C ASN A 31 3.52 -7.29 -2.09
N LEU A 32 2.67 -7.97 -2.84
CA LEU A 32 2.34 -9.39 -2.66
C LEU A 32 3.07 -10.32 -3.64
N LEU A 33 3.97 -9.81 -4.47
CA LEU A 33 4.80 -10.63 -5.37
C LEU A 33 5.71 -11.56 -4.58
N CYS A 34 6.02 -12.71 -5.16
CA CYS A 34 6.88 -13.73 -4.54
C CYS A 34 8.24 -13.16 -4.14
N ASP A 35 8.85 -12.32 -4.98
CA ASP A 35 10.18 -11.74 -4.75
C ASP A 35 10.19 -10.68 -3.64
N LYS A 36 9.02 -10.21 -3.21
CA LYS A 36 8.86 -9.22 -2.12
C LYS A 36 8.80 -9.85 -0.73
N ALA A 37 8.81 -11.17 -0.63
CA ALA A 37 8.80 -11.85 0.66
C ALA A 37 10.12 -11.65 1.41
N PRO A 38 10.09 -11.18 2.67
CA PRO A 38 11.29 -11.04 3.49
C PRO A 38 12.00 -12.38 3.70
N SER A 39 13.31 -12.39 3.58
CA SER A 39 14.15 -13.58 3.74
C SER A 39 15.54 -13.22 4.30
N PRO A 40 16.31 -14.18 4.77
CA PRO A 40 17.70 -13.93 5.16
C PRO A 40 18.55 -13.34 4.02
N ALA A 41 18.28 -13.75 2.77
CA ALA A 41 19.01 -13.25 1.60
C ALA A 41 18.71 -11.76 1.32
N SER A 42 17.49 -11.29 1.60
CA SER A 42 17.11 -9.89 1.51
C SER A 42 17.40 -9.10 2.80
N GLN A 43 18.13 -9.70 3.77
CA GLN A 43 18.32 -9.12 5.10
C GLN A 43 17.00 -8.78 5.80
N TRP A 44 15.99 -9.61 5.59
CA TRP A 44 14.63 -9.43 6.07
C TRP A 44 13.93 -8.17 5.53
N GLN A 45 14.40 -7.61 4.43
CA GLN A 45 13.71 -6.54 3.72
C GLN A 45 12.68 -7.14 2.77
N GLY A 46 11.48 -6.58 2.75
CA GLY A 46 10.39 -6.99 1.88
C GLY A 46 9.04 -6.52 2.39
N GLU A 47 8.11 -6.34 1.47
CA GLU A 47 6.76 -5.83 1.74
C GLU A 47 5.74 -6.96 1.89
N ASN A 48 6.04 -8.15 1.33
CA ASN A 48 5.16 -9.31 1.37
C ASN A 48 5.33 -10.07 2.68
N ILE A 49 4.82 -9.52 3.76
CA ILE A 49 4.94 -10.10 5.09
C ILE A 49 4.10 -11.37 5.28
N SER A 50 3.06 -11.57 4.46
CA SER A 50 2.28 -12.81 4.43
C SER A 50 3.03 -13.98 3.81
N ARG A 51 4.09 -13.71 3.06
CA ARG A 51 4.81 -14.70 2.23
C ARG A 51 3.92 -15.43 1.24
N PHE A 52 2.79 -14.84 0.89
CA PHE A 52 2.00 -15.31 -0.23
C PHE A 52 2.88 -15.39 -1.48
N CYS A 53 2.79 -16.49 -2.21
CA CYS A 53 3.56 -16.66 -3.44
C CYS A 53 2.78 -17.51 -4.43
N SER A 54 2.40 -16.90 -5.55
CA SER A 54 1.69 -17.55 -6.65
C SER A 54 2.30 -17.11 -7.97
N ALA A 55 2.75 -18.06 -8.75
CA ALA A 55 3.27 -17.78 -10.10
C ALA A 55 2.20 -17.19 -11.02
N GLU A 56 0.93 -17.56 -10.81
CA GLU A 56 -0.20 -16.98 -11.54
C GLU A 56 -0.41 -15.51 -11.17
N TYR A 57 -0.32 -15.18 -9.88
CA TYR A 57 -0.39 -13.81 -9.40
C TYR A 57 0.73 -12.96 -10.00
N ASP A 58 1.96 -13.44 -9.95
CA ASP A 58 3.13 -12.73 -10.48
C ASP A 58 2.98 -12.47 -11.99
N ALA A 59 2.52 -13.47 -12.75
CA ALA A 59 2.28 -13.35 -14.19
C ALA A 59 1.16 -12.33 -14.49
N LEU A 60 0.07 -12.38 -13.73
CA LEU A 60 -1.05 -11.45 -13.89
C LEU A 60 -0.65 -10.01 -13.52
N HIS A 61 0.17 -9.83 -12.50
CA HIS A 61 0.73 -8.52 -12.15
C HIS A 61 1.66 -7.99 -13.25
N ALA A 62 2.48 -8.85 -13.86
CA ALA A 62 3.30 -8.45 -15.01
C ALA A 62 2.45 -8.02 -16.21
N GLN A 63 1.31 -8.67 -16.45
CA GLN A 63 0.34 -8.24 -17.45
C GLN A 63 -0.24 -6.85 -17.11
N LEU A 64 -0.63 -6.63 -15.85
CA LEU A 64 -1.12 -5.33 -15.38
C LEU A 64 -0.12 -4.20 -15.70
N ALA A 65 1.17 -4.45 -15.51
CA ALA A 65 2.23 -3.46 -15.75
C ALA A 65 2.35 -3.04 -17.23
N THR A 66 1.91 -3.88 -18.17
CA THR A 66 2.00 -3.61 -19.63
C THR A 66 0.66 -3.25 -20.27
N THR A 67 -0.45 -3.35 -19.51
CA THR A 67 -1.79 -3.05 -20.02
C THR A 67 -2.07 -1.54 -19.89
N ALA A 68 -2.45 -0.90 -20.99
CA ALA A 68 -2.76 0.54 -21.04
C ALA A 68 -4.26 0.84 -20.89
N ASP A 69 -5.15 -0.06 -21.32
CA ASP A 69 -6.59 0.12 -21.26
C ASP A 69 -7.07 0.15 -19.80
N ALA A 70 -7.79 1.20 -19.42
CA ALA A 70 -8.23 1.38 -18.03
C ALA A 70 -9.24 0.32 -17.57
N GLY A 71 -10.10 -0.16 -18.45
CA GLY A 71 -11.10 -1.19 -18.15
C GLY A 71 -10.44 -2.55 -17.92
N GLU A 72 -9.49 -2.91 -18.77
CA GLU A 72 -8.71 -4.13 -18.65
C GLU A 72 -7.83 -4.08 -17.39
N ARG A 73 -7.14 -2.97 -17.12
CA ARG A 73 -6.38 -2.76 -15.88
C ARG A 73 -7.24 -2.98 -14.64
N ALA A 74 -8.42 -2.38 -14.61
CA ALA A 74 -9.36 -2.54 -13.50
C ALA A 74 -9.82 -3.99 -13.32
N SER A 75 -9.99 -4.74 -14.41
CA SER A 75 -10.32 -6.16 -14.39
C SER A 75 -9.19 -6.99 -13.79
N ILE A 76 -7.96 -6.79 -14.26
CA ILE A 76 -6.77 -7.48 -13.76
C ILE A 76 -6.53 -7.17 -12.28
N ALA A 77 -6.65 -5.90 -11.90
CA ALA A 77 -6.47 -5.50 -10.49
C ALA A 77 -7.48 -6.17 -9.55
N ARG A 78 -8.74 -6.32 -9.98
CA ARG A 78 -9.75 -7.07 -9.21
C ARG A 78 -9.39 -8.54 -9.08
N GLN A 79 -8.93 -9.19 -10.16
CA GLN A 79 -8.51 -10.59 -10.12
C GLN A 79 -7.35 -10.79 -9.14
N LEU A 80 -6.34 -9.92 -9.17
CA LEU A 80 -5.22 -9.96 -8.22
C LEU A 80 -5.68 -9.80 -6.77
N ASN A 81 -6.58 -8.85 -6.52
CA ASN A 81 -7.17 -8.66 -5.20
C ASN A 81 -7.92 -9.92 -4.73
N ASP A 82 -8.74 -10.50 -5.59
CA ASP A 82 -9.55 -11.67 -5.27
C ASP A 82 -8.67 -12.90 -4.98
N MET A 83 -7.58 -13.09 -5.72
CA MET A 83 -6.59 -14.13 -5.44
C MET A 83 -5.97 -13.97 -4.06
N ALA A 84 -5.51 -12.78 -3.72
CA ALA A 84 -4.87 -12.51 -2.42
C ALA A 84 -5.82 -12.70 -1.24
N VAL A 85 -7.08 -12.31 -1.40
CA VAL A 85 -8.12 -12.47 -0.37
C VAL A 85 -8.56 -13.93 -0.24
N ALA A 86 -8.75 -14.64 -1.36
CA ALA A 86 -9.17 -16.04 -1.36
C ALA A 86 -8.16 -16.98 -0.68
N GLU A 87 -6.88 -16.70 -0.83
CA GLU A 87 -5.80 -17.45 -0.17
C GLU A 87 -5.57 -17.03 1.29
N GLY A 88 -6.30 -16.03 1.78
CA GLY A 88 -6.12 -15.52 3.13
C GLY A 88 -4.79 -14.79 3.35
N ALA A 89 -4.09 -14.43 2.29
CA ALA A 89 -2.83 -13.68 2.36
C ALA A 89 -3.03 -12.31 3.02
N MET A 90 -4.21 -11.73 2.84
CA MET A 90 -4.60 -10.45 3.43
C MET A 90 -6.09 -10.44 3.76
N ILE A 91 -6.42 -9.97 4.95
CA ILE A 91 -7.81 -9.77 5.39
C ILE A 91 -8.05 -8.26 5.54
N PRO A 92 -8.69 -7.61 4.57
CA PRO A 92 -9.00 -6.18 4.67
C PRO A 92 -9.99 -5.92 5.82
N LEU A 93 -9.62 -5.04 6.74
CA LEU A 93 -10.47 -4.71 7.90
C LEU A 93 -11.16 -3.37 7.75
N VAL A 94 -10.40 -2.32 7.42
CA VAL A 94 -10.92 -0.96 7.35
C VAL A 94 -10.09 -0.10 6.41
N HIS A 95 -10.78 0.74 5.63
CA HIS A 95 -10.14 1.82 4.90
C HIS A 95 -10.00 3.04 5.81
N ARG A 96 -8.76 3.41 6.16
CA ARG A 96 -8.51 4.57 7.02
C ARG A 96 -8.69 5.87 6.23
N GLY A 97 -9.49 6.78 6.78
CA GLY A 97 -9.46 8.19 6.38
C GLY A 97 -8.15 8.87 6.83
N ARG A 98 -7.77 9.92 6.15
CA ARG A 98 -6.72 10.84 6.65
C ARG A 98 -7.34 11.79 7.67
N LEU A 99 -6.62 12.02 8.76
CA LEU A 99 -6.94 13.02 9.76
C LEU A 99 -5.69 13.87 9.99
N SER A 100 -5.83 15.16 9.78
CA SER A 100 -4.76 16.12 10.01
C SER A 100 -5.25 17.20 10.96
N ALA A 101 -4.35 17.73 11.76
CA ALA A 101 -4.63 18.84 12.68
C ALA A 101 -3.55 19.90 12.55
N HIS A 102 -3.94 21.16 12.69
CA HIS A 102 -3.03 22.29 12.73
C HIS A 102 -3.44 23.27 13.83
N ALA A 103 -2.51 24.12 14.25
CA ALA A 103 -2.80 25.14 15.23
C ALA A 103 -3.85 26.14 14.70
N ASN A 104 -4.77 26.59 15.55
CA ASN A 104 -5.79 27.58 15.19
C ASN A 104 -5.20 28.93 14.72
N THR A 105 -3.93 29.17 15.01
CA THR A 105 -3.18 30.36 14.58
C THR A 105 -2.52 30.19 13.20
N LEU A 106 -2.71 29.05 12.53
CA LEU A 106 -2.19 28.80 11.19
C LEU A 106 -3.34 28.86 10.19
N GLY A 107 -3.29 29.84 9.28
CA GLY A 107 -4.23 30.00 8.17
C GLY A 107 -3.66 29.48 6.86
N GLY A 108 -4.53 29.30 5.87
CA GLY A 108 -4.17 28.87 4.52
C GLY A 108 -4.00 27.35 4.34
N VAL A 109 -4.23 26.57 5.38
CA VAL A 109 -4.13 25.09 5.28
C VAL A 109 -5.33 24.55 4.51
N VAL A 110 -5.07 23.82 3.44
CA VAL A 110 -6.08 23.14 2.61
C VAL A 110 -5.68 21.67 2.49
N LEU A 111 -6.59 20.76 2.86
CA LEU A 111 -6.35 19.34 2.67
C LEU A 111 -6.59 18.94 1.21
N ASN A 112 -5.71 18.07 0.71
CA ASN A 112 -5.81 17.50 -0.63
C ASN A 112 -5.84 15.97 -0.52
N VAL A 113 -6.82 15.33 -1.15
CA VAL A 113 -6.95 13.87 -1.12
C VAL A 113 -5.92 13.14 -1.99
N TRP A 114 -5.25 13.87 -2.89
CA TRP A 114 -4.33 13.33 -3.89
C TRP A 114 -2.86 13.60 -3.56
N ASP A 115 -2.58 14.44 -2.56
CA ASP A 115 -1.23 14.88 -2.26
C ASP A 115 -0.99 14.92 -0.74
N SER A 116 0.23 15.25 -0.33
CA SER A 116 0.60 15.40 1.07
C SER A 116 -0.15 16.58 1.72
N GLU A 117 -0.19 16.58 3.05
CA GLU A 117 -0.74 17.70 3.82
C GLU A 117 0.02 19.02 3.58
N LEU A 118 1.25 18.93 3.07
CA LEU A 118 2.14 20.08 2.85
C LEU A 118 2.06 20.65 1.43
N TRP A 119 1.18 20.16 0.58
CA TRP A 119 1.11 20.51 -0.84
C TRP A 119 0.98 22.03 -1.09
N ASN A 120 0.29 22.74 -0.22
CA ASN A 120 0.11 24.19 -0.31
C ASN A 120 0.82 24.96 0.83
N ALA A 121 1.90 24.42 1.38
CA ALA A 121 2.63 25.04 2.50
C ALA A 121 3.14 26.46 2.20
N ALA A 122 3.33 26.79 0.92
CA ALA A 122 3.70 28.16 0.50
C ALA A 122 2.62 29.21 0.79
N ASP A 123 1.36 28.79 0.92
CA ASP A 123 0.22 29.68 1.21
C ASP A 123 -0.05 29.84 2.70
N TRP A 124 0.66 29.10 3.54
CA TRP A 124 0.43 29.09 4.97
C TRP A 124 0.93 30.36 5.61
N HIS A 125 0.15 30.92 6.52
CA HIS A 125 0.47 32.16 7.22
C HIS A 125 -0.05 32.14 8.65
N ARG A 126 0.55 32.97 9.51
CA ARG A 126 0.04 33.16 10.88
C ARG A 126 -1.20 34.03 10.86
N LEU A 127 -2.24 33.59 11.50
CA LEU A 127 -3.39 34.39 11.85
C LEU A 127 -3.03 35.26 13.06
N LYS A 128 -3.49 36.51 13.04
CA LYS A 128 -3.31 37.49 14.15
C LYS A 128 -4.33 37.23 15.23
#